data_f2b31fa5155da5a26f0ef87aeee14bcc
#
_entry.id   f2b31fa5155da5a26f0ef87aeee14bcc
#
_cell.length_a   1.000
_cell.length_b   1.000
_cell.length_c   1.000
_cell.angle_alpha   90.00
_cell.angle_beta   90.00
_cell.angle_gamma   90.00
#
_symmetry.space_group_name_H-M   'P 1'
#
loop_
_entity.id
_entity.type
_entity.pdbx_description
1 polymer ?
#
loop_
_entity_poly.entity_id
_entity_poly.type
_entity_poly.pdbx_seq_one_letter_code
_entity_poly.pdbx_strand_id
1 'polypeptide(L)'
;MLGPLHTSAQQDAAKLTILHTSDLHGAILPYNDFVDRPSKQGSLAQVATLVQSIRKSAGHPVLLLDSGDTIQGTPLEQFVDVQWGEPSPTIAAMNDIGYQAMAVGNHEFNFGLEVLRRAEAQADFPFLSANIVWAGTDRPAFPPYVVLSAGALKVGVLGLTTPNVPGWEVPENYAGLAFQPMDASARRWVPVLREEEGCDLVVVLAHTGFETDLETGNPNGTAHENFASRLTEVPGIDLLLTGHTHKDIPPREINGVIVSQPRARANFLTRIDLDLERDPAGWRIVNWHGENLPTGEETPDPVLMAEFAEAHEKVVEALSAPVGEVTSEVRTDRCRIADCAAVDLIHAVQLEASGADLSLASLLNAHTPPLAPGPVNWRWIYAFYPYENSLVAVRLTGAQIVDILEHTARFYDGLACPPEGGCTLLTDAAIPTYNVDNMAGLSYRIDPTGEEGSRIRDLRFQGLPLDLRRSFIVVCNSYRAVGGGLFPHLAEAEVVWTSSREMTALIGDYLARHDPWSPTVDGNWYIGRDVVTEREYDASGSPQTPNPTAATPHPG
;
A
#
# COMPACT_ATOMS: atom_id res chain seq x y z
N MET A 1 52.68 12.25 -44.36
CA MET A 1 52.55 11.26 -43.28
C MET A 1 51.11 11.29 -42.78
N LEU A 2 50.30 10.35 -43.23
CA LEU A 2 48.93 10.14 -42.73
C LEU A 2 49.06 9.29 -41.48
N GLY A 3 48.65 9.86 -40.31
CA GLY A 3 48.57 9.11 -39.05
C GLY A 3 47.48 8.05 -39.11
N PRO A 4 47.59 6.96 -38.34
CA PRO A 4 46.59 5.91 -38.35
C PRO A 4 45.26 6.45 -37.77
N LEU A 5 44.20 6.31 -38.55
CA LEU A 5 42.81 6.38 -38.06
C LEU A 5 42.62 5.25 -37.06
N HIS A 6 42.56 5.58 -35.76
CA HIS A 6 42.05 4.65 -34.77
C HIS A 6 40.57 4.45 -35.05
N THR A 7 40.25 3.42 -35.82
CA THR A 7 38.91 2.82 -35.77
C THR A 7 38.79 2.17 -34.40
N SER A 8 38.00 2.77 -33.49
CA SER A 8 37.57 2.06 -32.30
C SER A 8 36.83 0.80 -32.76
N ALA A 9 37.34 -0.37 -32.39
CA ALA A 9 36.62 -1.62 -32.62
C ALA A 9 35.22 -1.46 -32.02
N GLN A 10 34.22 -1.58 -32.87
CA GLN A 10 32.83 -1.53 -32.43
C GLN A 10 32.62 -2.75 -31.53
N GLN A 11 32.17 -2.52 -30.30
CA GLN A 11 31.97 -3.58 -29.32
C GLN A 11 30.71 -4.35 -29.73
N ASP A 12 30.85 -5.61 -30.18
CA ASP A 12 29.75 -6.43 -30.69
C ASP A 12 29.02 -7.21 -29.58
N ALA A 13 29.49 -7.13 -28.33
CA ALA A 13 28.88 -7.72 -27.15
C ALA A 13 28.93 -6.75 -25.96
N ALA A 14 27.90 -6.75 -25.17
CA ALA A 14 27.77 -5.96 -23.94
C ALA A 14 27.10 -6.76 -22.82
N LYS A 15 27.38 -6.34 -21.58
CA LYS A 15 26.70 -6.84 -20.40
C LYS A 15 26.09 -5.67 -19.66
N LEU A 16 24.91 -5.91 -19.04
CA LEU A 16 24.21 -4.94 -18.22
C LEU A 16 23.53 -5.66 -17.06
N THR A 17 23.67 -5.12 -15.85
CA THR A 17 22.87 -5.55 -14.70
C THR A 17 21.82 -4.49 -14.40
N ILE A 18 20.57 -4.90 -14.27
CA ILE A 18 19.47 -4.09 -13.76
C ILE A 18 19.19 -4.54 -12.34
N LEU A 19 19.21 -3.60 -11.39
CA LEU A 19 18.75 -3.76 -10.00
C LEU A 19 17.44 -3.00 -9.84
N HIS A 20 16.48 -3.59 -9.13
CA HIS A 20 15.16 -3.01 -9.01
C HIS A 20 14.59 -3.22 -7.60
N THR A 21 14.06 -2.13 -7.05
CA THR A 21 13.22 -2.10 -5.84
C THR A 21 11.84 -1.54 -6.19
N SER A 22 10.89 -1.73 -5.31
CA SER A 22 9.54 -1.19 -5.39
C SER A 22 8.90 -1.14 -4.01
N ASP A 23 7.91 -0.27 -3.84
CA ASP A 23 7.10 -0.24 -2.63
C ASP A 23 7.97 -0.14 -1.36
N LEU A 24 8.97 0.75 -1.39
CA LEU A 24 9.92 0.93 -0.30
C LEU A 24 9.24 1.38 1.00
N HIS A 25 8.18 2.19 0.89
CA HIS A 25 7.37 2.63 2.02
C HIS A 25 8.21 3.14 3.19
N GLY A 26 9.25 3.93 2.91
CA GLY A 26 10.11 4.52 3.92
C GLY A 26 10.97 3.54 4.71
N ALA A 27 11.16 2.29 4.27
CA ALA A 27 11.92 1.27 4.98
C ALA A 27 13.44 1.50 4.89
N ILE A 28 13.96 2.52 5.57
CA ILE A 28 15.37 2.93 5.53
C ILE A 28 16.21 2.05 6.44
N LEU A 29 15.79 1.88 7.69
CA LEU A 29 16.51 1.16 8.72
C LEU A 29 15.91 -0.22 9.00
N PRO A 30 16.70 -1.24 9.40
CA PRO A 30 16.19 -2.57 9.76
C PRO A 30 15.54 -2.53 11.16
N TYR A 31 14.46 -1.76 11.29
CA TYR A 31 13.76 -1.51 12.55
C TYR A 31 12.24 -1.47 12.33
N ASN A 32 11.51 -1.97 13.32
CA ASN A 32 10.06 -1.89 13.34
C ASN A 32 9.65 -0.90 14.46
N ASP A 33 9.31 0.32 14.05
CA ASP A 33 8.95 1.41 14.94
C ASP A 33 7.68 1.13 15.76
N PHE A 34 6.75 0.33 15.20
CA PHE A 34 5.47 0.02 15.86
C PHE A 34 5.61 -0.93 17.05
N VAL A 35 6.64 -1.75 17.08
CA VAL A 35 6.93 -2.69 18.17
C VAL A 35 8.25 -2.42 18.87
N ASP A 36 8.93 -1.33 18.51
CA ASP A 36 10.14 -0.80 19.12
C ASP A 36 11.27 -1.83 19.21
N ARG A 37 11.60 -2.44 18.09
CA ARG A 37 12.68 -3.46 18.05
C ARG A 37 13.28 -3.59 16.65
N PRO A 38 14.54 -4.10 16.57
CA PRO A 38 15.14 -4.46 15.30
C PRO A 38 14.24 -5.40 14.48
N SER A 39 14.19 -5.18 13.17
CA SER A 39 13.45 -5.99 12.22
C SER A 39 14.40 -6.91 11.45
N LYS A 40 13.90 -8.09 11.09
CA LYS A 40 14.53 -8.98 10.11
C LYS A 40 13.93 -8.80 8.70
N GLN A 41 12.99 -7.89 8.55
CA GLN A 41 12.55 -7.44 7.23
C GLN A 41 13.66 -6.63 6.58
N GLY A 42 13.62 -6.50 5.27
CA GLY A 42 14.59 -5.70 4.53
C GLY A 42 14.59 -4.22 4.89
N SER A 43 15.63 -3.52 4.45
CA SER A 43 15.76 -2.07 4.57
C SER A 43 16.66 -1.52 3.46
N LEU A 44 16.55 -0.21 3.17
CA LEU A 44 17.47 0.47 2.24
C LEU A 44 18.93 0.36 2.68
N ALA A 45 19.22 0.36 4.00
CA ALA A 45 20.57 0.16 4.50
C ALA A 45 21.13 -1.23 4.12
N GLN A 46 20.30 -2.26 4.03
CA GLN A 46 20.71 -3.59 3.58
C GLN A 46 20.78 -3.68 2.05
N VAL A 47 19.84 -3.04 1.33
CA VAL A 47 19.91 -2.87 -0.14
C VAL A 47 21.21 -2.19 -0.54
N ALA A 48 21.64 -1.14 0.18
CA ALA A 48 22.90 -0.43 -0.09
C ALA A 48 24.11 -1.37 -0.09
N THR A 49 24.20 -2.27 0.89
CA THR A 49 25.28 -3.28 0.98
C THR A 49 25.28 -4.19 -0.23
N LEU A 50 24.11 -4.73 -0.65
CA LEU A 50 24.00 -5.57 -1.84
C LEU A 50 24.37 -4.81 -3.12
N VAL A 51 23.85 -3.59 -3.30
CA VAL A 51 24.14 -2.74 -4.47
C VAL A 51 25.63 -2.46 -4.58
N GLN A 52 26.30 -2.08 -3.48
CA GLN A 52 27.74 -1.83 -3.45
C GLN A 52 28.53 -3.10 -3.81
N SER A 53 28.15 -4.26 -3.27
CA SER A 53 28.80 -5.54 -3.56
C SER A 53 28.66 -5.91 -5.03
N ILE A 54 27.45 -5.76 -5.60
CA ILE A 54 27.18 -6.07 -7.00
C ILE A 54 27.96 -5.10 -7.91
N ARG A 55 27.90 -3.79 -7.66
CA ARG A 55 28.64 -2.78 -8.45
C ARG A 55 30.16 -3.04 -8.44
N LYS A 56 30.69 -3.43 -7.28
CA LYS A 56 32.12 -3.75 -7.14
C LYS A 56 32.53 -4.99 -7.93
N SER A 57 31.67 -5.98 -8.05
CA SER A 57 31.99 -7.28 -8.68
C SER A 57 31.61 -7.36 -10.16
N ALA A 58 30.69 -6.54 -10.66
CA ALA A 58 30.10 -6.68 -11.99
C ALA A 58 31.08 -6.47 -13.12
N GLY A 59 31.98 -5.48 -13.02
CA GLY A 59 32.94 -5.14 -14.12
C GLY A 59 32.27 -4.61 -15.40
N HIS A 60 30.96 -4.32 -15.36
CA HIS A 60 30.11 -3.75 -16.41
C HIS A 60 29.08 -2.81 -15.80
N PRO A 61 28.31 -2.04 -16.57
CA PRO A 61 27.31 -1.12 -16.03
C PRO A 61 26.26 -1.83 -15.19
N VAL A 62 25.83 -1.13 -14.11
CA VAL A 62 24.76 -1.55 -13.20
C VAL A 62 23.80 -0.37 -13.05
N LEU A 63 22.55 -0.54 -13.43
CA LEU A 63 21.47 0.43 -13.21
C LEU A 63 20.64 0.03 -12.00
N LEU A 64 20.29 0.99 -11.16
CA LEU A 64 19.43 0.81 -10.00
C LEU A 64 18.19 1.68 -10.16
N LEU A 65 17.02 1.04 -10.17
CA LEU A 65 15.74 1.64 -10.52
C LEU A 65 14.68 1.29 -9.47
N ASP A 66 13.63 2.11 -9.36
CA ASP A 66 12.52 1.88 -8.43
C ASP A 66 11.16 2.06 -9.11
N SER A 67 10.16 1.28 -8.72
CA SER A 67 8.81 1.33 -9.31
C SER A 67 7.78 2.07 -8.46
N GLY A 68 8.19 2.90 -7.49
CA GLY A 68 7.31 3.81 -6.75
C GLY A 68 6.77 3.25 -5.42
N ASP A 69 5.93 4.03 -4.76
CA ASP A 69 5.47 3.87 -3.39
C ASP A 69 6.64 3.96 -2.38
N THR A 70 7.24 5.12 -2.34
CA THR A 70 8.53 5.34 -1.69
C THR A 70 8.42 6.17 -0.42
N ILE A 71 7.71 7.33 -0.47
CA ILE A 71 7.73 8.37 0.58
C ILE A 71 6.63 8.23 1.64
N GLN A 72 5.99 7.09 1.75
CA GLN A 72 4.93 6.82 2.73
C GLN A 72 5.13 5.45 3.37
N GLY A 73 4.87 5.31 4.68
CA GLY A 73 4.68 4.00 5.33
C GLY A 73 5.54 3.71 6.55
N THR A 74 6.51 4.54 6.92
CA THR A 74 7.20 4.45 8.21
C THR A 74 7.07 5.74 9.02
N PRO A 75 7.08 5.63 10.37
CA PRO A 75 7.13 6.81 11.22
C PRO A 75 8.34 7.70 10.93
N LEU A 76 9.49 7.15 10.55
CA LEU A 76 10.68 7.94 10.24
C LEU A 76 10.42 8.89 9.08
N GLU A 77 9.84 8.41 7.98
CA GLU A 77 9.47 9.24 6.84
C GLU A 77 8.39 10.27 7.23
N GLN A 78 7.32 9.81 7.86
CA GLN A 78 6.19 10.66 8.21
C GLN A 78 6.55 11.78 9.20
N PHE A 79 7.34 11.50 10.23
CA PHE A 79 7.74 12.53 11.20
C PHE A 79 8.72 13.51 10.60
N VAL A 80 9.75 13.04 9.88
CA VAL A 80 10.81 13.91 9.36
C VAL A 80 10.28 14.78 8.22
N ASP A 81 9.72 14.18 7.17
CA ASP A 81 9.27 14.94 6.00
C ASP A 81 7.94 15.67 6.24
N VAL A 82 6.91 14.96 6.71
CA VAL A 82 5.55 15.53 6.73
C VAL A 82 5.33 16.39 7.98
N GLN A 83 5.69 15.92 9.17
CA GLN A 83 5.38 16.64 10.42
C GLN A 83 6.41 17.72 10.74
N TRP A 84 7.71 17.46 10.54
CA TRP A 84 8.76 18.43 10.83
C TRP A 84 9.14 19.30 9.64
N GLY A 85 8.73 18.90 8.41
CA GLY A 85 9.01 19.66 7.18
C GLY A 85 10.48 19.65 6.79
N GLU A 86 11.24 18.65 7.27
CA GLU A 86 12.63 18.42 6.90
C GLU A 86 12.70 17.62 5.58
N PRO A 87 13.86 17.53 4.92
CA PRO A 87 14.01 16.70 3.72
C PRO A 87 13.65 15.23 3.96
N SER A 88 13.00 14.59 2.96
CA SER A 88 12.63 13.18 3.01
C SER A 88 13.87 12.31 3.29
N PRO A 89 13.89 11.54 4.37
CA PRO A 89 15.00 10.66 4.67
C PRO A 89 15.09 9.49 3.68
N THR A 90 13.97 9.05 3.10
CA THR A 90 13.98 7.97 2.10
C THR A 90 14.63 8.44 0.80
N ILE A 91 14.30 9.66 0.32
CA ILE A 91 14.94 10.22 -0.87
C ILE A 91 16.43 10.49 -0.62
N ALA A 92 16.82 10.95 0.56
CA ALA A 92 18.23 11.10 0.92
C ALA A 92 18.98 9.76 0.83
N ALA A 93 18.44 8.70 1.44
CA ALA A 93 19.02 7.36 1.35
C ALA A 93 19.12 6.85 -0.10
N MET A 94 18.10 7.08 -0.92
CA MET A 94 18.11 6.68 -2.34
C MET A 94 19.17 7.45 -3.15
N ASN A 95 19.37 8.75 -2.87
CA ASN A 95 20.46 9.54 -3.48
C ASN A 95 21.82 8.94 -3.14
N ASP A 96 22.07 8.61 -1.88
CA ASP A 96 23.34 8.03 -1.42
C ASP A 96 23.61 6.64 -2.01
N ILE A 97 22.58 5.81 -2.15
CA ILE A 97 22.69 4.50 -2.79
C ILE A 97 22.91 4.65 -4.31
N GLY A 98 22.51 5.78 -4.88
CA GLY A 98 22.67 6.12 -6.29
C GLY A 98 21.63 5.46 -7.18
N TYR A 99 20.35 5.66 -6.85
CA TYR A 99 19.23 5.39 -7.75
C TYR A 99 19.30 6.29 -8.98
N GLN A 100 18.80 5.82 -10.11
CA GLN A 100 18.95 6.53 -11.40
C GLN A 100 17.59 6.92 -12.01
N ALA A 101 16.51 6.31 -11.59
CA ALA A 101 15.14 6.71 -11.87
C ALA A 101 14.16 5.99 -10.94
N MET A 102 13.00 6.60 -10.70
CA MET A 102 11.86 5.92 -10.10
C MET A 102 10.56 6.26 -10.84
N ALA A 103 9.59 5.34 -10.83
CA ALA A 103 8.23 5.66 -11.22
C ALA A 103 7.47 6.30 -10.04
N VAL A 104 6.51 7.17 -10.32
CA VAL A 104 5.57 7.66 -9.31
C VAL A 104 4.56 6.56 -9.01
N GLY A 105 4.39 6.19 -7.74
CA GLY A 105 3.35 5.27 -7.29
C GLY A 105 2.08 6.00 -6.83
N ASN A 106 1.15 5.28 -6.21
CA ASN A 106 -0.08 5.90 -5.69
C ASN A 106 0.14 6.50 -4.30
N HIS A 107 1.00 5.94 -3.48
CA HIS A 107 1.30 6.46 -2.15
C HIS A 107 2.15 7.73 -2.15
N GLU A 108 2.73 8.12 -3.27
CA GLU A 108 3.35 9.44 -3.42
C GLU A 108 2.33 10.59 -3.27
N PHE A 109 1.03 10.32 -3.40
CA PHE A 109 -0.03 11.33 -3.29
C PHE A 109 -0.61 11.47 -1.88
N ASN A 110 -0.34 10.57 -0.94
CA ASN A 110 -0.97 10.55 0.39
C ASN A 110 -0.86 11.89 1.15
N PHE A 111 0.27 12.56 1.02
CA PHE A 111 0.54 13.84 1.70
C PHE A 111 0.32 15.07 0.80
N GLY A 112 -0.31 14.88 -0.37
CA GLY A 112 -0.60 15.94 -1.34
C GLY A 112 0.59 16.34 -2.21
N LEU A 113 0.29 17.17 -3.21
CA LEU A 113 1.27 17.55 -4.23
C LEU A 113 2.45 18.36 -3.70
N GLU A 114 2.31 19.09 -2.59
CA GLU A 114 3.40 19.89 -2.02
C GLU A 114 4.53 18.98 -1.54
N VAL A 115 4.19 17.93 -0.78
CA VAL A 115 5.16 16.94 -0.26
C VAL A 115 5.80 16.18 -1.43
N LEU A 116 4.98 15.69 -2.37
CA LEU A 116 5.48 14.99 -3.56
C LEU A 116 6.48 15.83 -4.37
N ARG A 117 6.17 17.11 -4.62
CA ARG A 117 7.06 18.00 -5.39
C ARG A 117 8.33 18.37 -4.62
N ARG A 118 8.27 18.44 -3.29
CA ARG A 118 9.45 18.62 -2.45
C ARG A 118 10.38 17.41 -2.54
N ALA A 119 9.84 16.19 -2.44
CA ALA A 119 10.58 14.95 -2.60
C ALA A 119 11.21 14.83 -4.01
N GLU A 120 10.43 15.15 -5.07
CA GLU A 120 10.95 15.20 -6.46
C GLU A 120 12.11 16.19 -6.61
N ALA A 121 12.01 17.38 -6.01
CA ALA A 121 13.06 18.39 -6.09
C ALA A 121 14.32 18.05 -5.28
N GLN A 122 14.22 17.17 -4.28
CA GLN A 122 15.33 16.68 -3.47
C GLN A 122 16.10 15.55 -4.16
N ALA A 123 15.43 14.77 -5.03
CA ALA A 123 16.01 13.61 -5.66
C ALA A 123 17.08 13.97 -6.70
N ASP A 124 18.20 13.26 -6.68
CA ASP A 124 19.24 13.32 -7.70
C ASP A 124 18.89 12.50 -8.97
N PHE A 125 17.70 11.94 -9.02
CA PHE A 125 17.17 11.11 -10.11
C PHE A 125 15.72 11.55 -10.45
N PRO A 126 15.25 11.34 -11.69
CA PRO A 126 13.91 11.75 -12.08
C PRO A 126 12.82 10.85 -11.49
N PHE A 127 11.72 11.47 -11.07
CA PHE A 127 10.43 10.83 -10.86
C PHE A 127 9.71 10.75 -12.20
N LEU A 128 9.36 9.54 -12.65
CA LEU A 128 8.83 9.30 -13.98
C LEU A 128 7.35 8.91 -13.95
N SER A 129 6.53 9.55 -14.79
CA SER A 129 5.19 9.05 -15.12
C SER A 129 4.72 9.60 -16.47
N ALA A 130 4.53 8.71 -17.42
CA ALA A 130 4.07 9.05 -18.76
C ALA A 130 2.53 9.19 -18.86
N ASN A 131 1.80 8.67 -17.88
CA ASN A 131 0.35 8.63 -17.89
C ASN A 131 -0.33 9.54 -16.84
N ILE A 132 0.45 10.21 -15.99
CA ILE A 132 -0.05 11.33 -15.19
C ILE A 132 0.09 12.59 -16.01
N VAL A 133 -1.04 13.23 -16.32
CA VAL A 133 -1.09 14.42 -17.16
C VAL A 133 -1.76 15.60 -16.46
N TRP A 134 -1.48 16.81 -16.89
CA TRP A 134 -2.26 17.96 -16.45
C TRP A 134 -3.70 17.84 -16.92
N ALA A 135 -4.65 18.00 -16.02
CA ALA A 135 -6.08 17.84 -16.29
C ALA A 135 -6.54 18.66 -17.51
N GLY A 136 -7.31 18.03 -18.39
CA GLY A 136 -7.77 18.64 -19.64
C GLY A 136 -6.71 18.75 -20.74
N THR A 137 -5.53 18.12 -20.58
CA THR A 137 -4.45 18.08 -21.57
C THR A 137 -3.86 16.68 -21.73
N ASP A 138 -3.05 16.47 -22.77
CA ASP A 138 -2.21 15.27 -22.94
C ASP A 138 -0.75 15.53 -22.52
N ARG A 139 -0.47 16.63 -21.84
CA ARG A 139 0.89 17.00 -21.41
C ARG A 139 1.23 16.28 -20.11
N PRO A 140 2.29 15.44 -20.07
CA PRO A 140 2.72 14.79 -18.84
C PRO A 140 3.01 15.80 -17.73
N ALA A 141 2.63 15.47 -16.51
CA ALA A 141 2.89 16.27 -15.32
C ALA A 141 4.25 15.96 -14.69
N PHE A 142 4.83 14.80 -15.03
CA PHE A 142 6.18 14.35 -14.69
C PHE A 142 6.95 14.04 -15.98
N PRO A 143 8.29 13.98 -15.98
CA PRO A 143 9.04 13.43 -17.08
C PRO A 143 8.48 12.04 -17.44
N PRO A 144 8.11 11.80 -18.72
CA PRO A 144 7.54 10.51 -19.10
C PRO A 144 8.60 9.40 -19.07
N TYR A 145 9.83 9.73 -19.36
CA TYR A 145 10.97 8.81 -19.44
C TYR A 145 12.28 9.53 -19.17
N VAL A 146 13.32 8.72 -18.97
CA VAL A 146 14.73 9.15 -19.01
C VAL A 146 15.53 8.21 -19.91
N VAL A 147 16.58 8.73 -20.54
CA VAL A 147 17.52 7.92 -21.33
C VAL A 147 18.83 7.84 -20.57
N LEU A 148 19.21 6.63 -20.17
CA LEU A 148 20.42 6.34 -19.43
C LEU A 148 21.50 5.73 -20.34
N SER A 149 22.76 6.12 -20.13
CA SER A 149 23.91 5.52 -20.79
C SER A 149 24.46 4.39 -19.93
N ALA A 150 24.52 3.17 -20.48
CA ALA A 150 25.08 2.00 -19.82
C ALA A 150 26.21 1.39 -20.65
N GLY A 151 27.39 1.99 -20.58
CA GLY A 151 28.53 1.63 -21.43
C GLY A 151 28.26 1.98 -22.90
N ALA A 152 28.19 0.96 -23.76
CA ALA A 152 27.85 1.13 -25.19
C ALA A 152 26.34 1.18 -25.45
N LEU A 153 25.51 0.92 -24.43
CA LEU A 153 24.07 0.81 -24.56
C LEU A 153 23.38 2.13 -24.19
N LYS A 154 22.30 2.41 -24.90
CA LYS A 154 21.33 3.48 -24.61
C LYS A 154 20.05 2.86 -24.09
N VAL A 155 19.75 3.07 -22.82
CA VAL A 155 18.60 2.45 -22.12
C VAL A 155 17.52 3.49 -21.90
N GLY A 156 16.37 3.32 -22.54
CA GLY A 156 15.19 4.11 -22.27
C GLY A 156 14.42 3.57 -21.07
N VAL A 157 14.17 4.40 -20.07
CA VAL A 157 13.40 4.04 -18.88
C VAL A 157 12.12 4.84 -18.88
N LEU A 158 10.98 4.17 -19.07
CA LEU A 158 9.63 4.76 -19.09
C LEU A 158 8.98 4.56 -17.73
N GLY A 159 8.39 5.60 -17.15
CA GLY A 159 7.60 5.50 -15.91
C GLY A 159 6.09 5.42 -16.19
N LEU A 160 5.38 4.57 -15.45
CA LEU A 160 3.92 4.45 -15.50
C LEU A 160 3.35 4.26 -14.09
N THR A 161 2.22 4.92 -13.82
CA THR A 161 1.51 4.89 -12.54
C THR A 161 0.14 4.26 -12.72
N THR A 162 -0.33 3.45 -11.76
CA THR A 162 -1.72 2.96 -11.76
C THR A 162 -2.70 4.11 -11.91
N PRO A 163 -3.69 4.02 -12.80
CA PRO A 163 -4.64 5.12 -13.01
C PRO A 163 -5.69 5.22 -11.91
N ASN A 164 -5.71 4.30 -10.96
CA ASN A 164 -6.73 4.24 -9.90
C ASN A 164 -6.41 5.14 -8.68
N VAL A 165 -5.42 6.01 -8.74
CA VAL A 165 -5.13 7.00 -7.66
C VAL A 165 -6.40 7.72 -7.19
N PRO A 166 -7.31 8.21 -8.07
CA PRO A 166 -8.57 8.83 -7.63
C PRO A 166 -9.52 7.88 -6.88
N GLY A 167 -9.32 6.57 -6.93
CA GLY A 167 -10.07 5.57 -6.18
C GLY A 167 -9.57 5.38 -4.73
N TRP A 168 -8.48 6.05 -4.36
CA TRP A 168 -7.86 5.94 -3.02
C TRP A 168 -7.59 7.29 -2.37
N GLU A 169 -7.43 8.34 -3.18
CA GLU A 169 -7.02 9.67 -2.72
C GLU A 169 -8.14 10.70 -2.82
N VAL A 170 -8.17 11.63 -1.86
CA VAL A 170 -9.05 12.79 -1.95
C VAL A 170 -8.61 13.70 -3.09
N PRO A 171 -9.56 14.39 -3.79
CA PRO A 171 -9.24 15.20 -4.96
C PRO A 171 -8.18 16.30 -4.74
N GLU A 172 -8.05 16.80 -3.52
CA GLU A 172 -7.07 17.80 -3.12
C GLU A 172 -5.64 17.29 -3.26
N ASN A 173 -5.41 16.00 -3.00
CA ASN A 173 -4.08 15.37 -3.04
C ASN A 173 -3.51 15.23 -4.46
N TYR A 174 -4.35 15.26 -5.49
CA TYR A 174 -3.94 15.21 -6.90
C TYR A 174 -4.54 16.36 -7.74
N ALA A 175 -4.85 17.49 -7.11
CA ALA A 175 -5.52 18.61 -7.75
C ALA A 175 -4.83 19.06 -9.05
N GLY A 176 -5.61 19.17 -10.12
CA GLY A 176 -5.11 19.57 -11.44
C GLY A 176 -4.43 18.47 -12.25
N LEU A 177 -4.42 17.23 -11.77
CA LEU A 177 -3.89 16.06 -12.47
C LEU A 177 -5.01 15.16 -12.98
N ALA A 178 -4.69 14.35 -14.00
CA ALA A 178 -5.53 13.29 -14.52
C ALA A 178 -4.65 12.06 -14.84
N PHE A 179 -5.23 10.88 -14.69
CA PHE A 179 -4.54 9.60 -14.84
C PHE A 179 -5.07 8.89 -16.07
N GLN A 180 -4.20 8.67 -17.05
CA GLN A 180 -4.54 7.99 -18.31
C GLN A 180 -4.29 6.48 -18.20
N PRO A 181 -4.92 5.64 -19.07
CA PRO A 181 -4.61 4.21 -19.12
C PRO A 181 -3.13 3.96 -19.41
N MET A 182 -2.52 3.04 -18.64
CA MET A 182 -1.09 2.76 -18.72
C MET A 182 -0.68 2.18 -20.08
N ASP A 183 -1.44 1.23 -20.60
CA ASP A 183 -1.17 0.56 -21.88
C ASP A 183 -1.27 1.53 -23.08
N ALA A 184 -2.23 2.45 -23.06
CA ALA A 184 -2.34 3.49 -24.08
C ALA A 184 -1.11 4.44 -24.04
N SER A 185 -0.69 4.84 -22.84
CA SER A 185 0.51 5.67 -22.66
C SER A 185 1.80 4.94 -23.07
N ALA A 186 1.94 3.66 -22.71
CA ALA A 186 3.07 2.84 -23.16
C ALA A 186 3.12 2.75 -24.71
N ARG A 187 2.00 2.48 -25.37
CA ARG A 187 1.92 2.44 -26.85
C ARG A 187 2.27 3.78 -27.52
N ARG A 188 2.10 4.89 -26.83
CA ARG A 188 2.51 6.22 -27.30
C ARG A 188 4.01 6.45 -27.14
N TRP A 189 4.61 6.11 -25.97
CA TRP A 189 5.95 6.52 -25.60
C TRP A 189 7.04 5.50 -25.93
N VAL A 190 6.72 4.20 -26.02
CA VAL A 190 7.70 3.17 -26.42
C VAL A 190 8.25 3.41 -27.83
N PRO A 191 7.45 3.76 -28.86
CA PRO A 191 7.98 4.16 -30.18
C PRO A 191 8.90 5.38 -30.11
N VAL A 192 8.59 6.39 -29.28
CA VAL A 192 9.47 7.55 -29.09
C VAL A 192 10.85 7.11 -28.60
N LEU A 193 10.90 6.23 -27.59
CA LEU A 193 12.17 5.69 -27.08
C LEU A 193 12.94 4.89 -28.14
N ARG A 194 12.25 4.06 -28.92
CA ARG A 194 12.88 3.20 -29.93
C ARG A 194 13.33 3.98 -31.18
N GLU A 195 12.46 4.83 -31.70
CA GLU A 195 12.62 5.42 -33.03
C GLU A 195 13.20 6.84 -32.96
N GLU A 196 12.76 7.67 -32.03
CA GLU A 196 13.22 9.06 -31.92
C GLU A 196 14.48 9.17 -31.07
N GLU A 197 14.45 8.53 -29.87
CA GLU A 197 15.58 8.51 -28.96
C GLU A 197 16.65 7.48 -29.38
N GLY A 198 16.28 6.46 -30.13
CA GLY A 198 17.19 5.40 -30.59
C GLY A 198 17.73 4.54 -29.45
N CYS A 199 16.87 4.20 -28.49
CA CYS A 199 17.26 3.36 -27.37
C CYS A 199 17.45 1.90 -27.79
N ASP A 200 18.52 1.31 -27.32
CA ASP A 200 18.86 -0.10 -27.54
C ASP A 200 18.00 -1.03 -26.69
N LEU A 201 17.68 -0.61 -25.49
CA LEU A 201 16.76 -1.29 -24.56
C LEU A 201 15.68 -0.33 -24.08
N VAL A 202 14.47 -0.86 -23.83
CA VAL A 202 13.37 -0.15 -23.17
C VAL A 202 12.96 -0.91 -21.92
N VAL A 203 13.16 -0.25 -20.78
CA VAL A 203 12.73 -0.70 -19.45
C VAL A 203 11.51 0.12 -19.05
N VAL A 204 10.44 -0.53 -18.63
CA VAL A 204 9.26 0.12 -18.10
C VAL A 204 9.24 -0.09 -16.59
N LEU A 205 9.27 1.01 -15.83
CA LEU A 205 8.99 1.05 -14.41
C LEU A 205 7.48 1.30 -14.26
N ALA A 206 6.75 0.31 -13.81
CA ALA A 206 5.31 0.39 -13.76
C ALA A 206 4.81 0.17 -12.33
N HIS A 207 4.30 1.24 -11.70
CA HIS A 207 3.63 1.07 -10.41
C HIS A 207 2.25 0.46 -10.64
N THR A 208 2.23 -0.86 -10.80
CA THR A 208 1.05 -1.70 -11.04
C THR A 208 1.42 -3.17 -10.87
N GLY A 209 0.45 -4.03 -10.56
CA GLY A 209 0.61 -5.49 -10.56
C GLY A 209 0.01 -6.15 -11.81
N PHE A 210 -0.01 -7.47 -11.78
CA PHE A 210 -0.74 -8.28 -12.76
C PHE A 210 -2.23 -8.32 -12.40
N GLU A 211 -3.11 -8.31 -13.38
CA GLU A 211 -4.57 -8.36 -13.25
C GLU A 211 -5.04 -9.65 -12.58
N THR A 212 -4.24 -10.70 -12.72
CA THR A 212 -4.45 -12.01 -12.07
C THR A 212 -3.18 -12.48 -11.40
N ASP A 213 -3.32 -13.19 -10.30
CA ASP A 213 -2.22 -13.88 -9.64
C ASP A 213 -1.64 -14.95 -10.59
N LEU A 214 -0.34 -14.87 -10.85
CA LEU A 214 0.33 -15.69 -11.86
C LEU A 214 0.44 -17.18 -11.49
N GLU A 215 0.18 -17.53 -10.23
CA GLU A 215 0.25 -18.92 -9.73
C GLU A 215 -1.16 -19.53 -9.62
N THR A 216 -2.11 -18.76 -9.09
CA THR A 216 -3.47 -19.25 -8.82
C THR A 216 -4.47 -18.91 -9.92
N GLY A 217 -4.19 -17.89 -10.75
CA GLY A 217 -5.11 -17.36 -11.76
C GLY A 217 -6.27 -16.54 -11.18
N ASN A 218 -6.29 -16.31 -9.87
CA ASN A 218 -7.32 -15.49 -9.24
C ASN A 218 -7.13 -14.01 -9.57
N PRO A 219 -8.22 -13.23 -9.68
CA PRO A 219 -8.13 -11.78 -9.86
C PRO A 219 -7.31 -11.11 -8.75
N ASN A 220 -6.47 -10.15 -9.11
CA ASN A 220 -5.73 -9.28 -8.20
C ASN A 220 -6.37 -7.88 -8.23
N GLY A 221 -6.99 -7.47 -7.12
CA GLY A 221 -7.59 -6.14 -7.02
C GLY A 221 -8.77 -5.92 -7.99
N THR A 222 -8.96 -4.69 -8.42
CA THR A 222 -10.06 -4.30 -9.32
C THR A 222 -9.61 -4.25 -10.77
N ALA A 223 -10.58 -4.24 -11.71
CA ALA A 223 -10.30 -4.17 -13.15
C ALA A 223 -9.56 -2.89 -13.62
N HIS A 224 -9.47 -1.87 -12.75
CA HIS A 224 -8.85 -0.56 -13.06
C HIS A 224 -7.55 -0.31 -12.29
N GLU A 225 -7.05 -1.29 -11.57
CA GLU A 225 -5.95 -1.16 -10.62
C GLU A 225 -4.66 -1.71 -11.18
N ASN A 226 -4.73 -2.85 -11.87
CA ASN A 226 -3.60 -3.60 -12.35
C ASN A 226 -3.60 -3.71 -13.88
N PHE A 227 -2.41 -3.56 -14.51
CA PHE A 227 -2.24 -3.45 -15.95
C PHE A 227 -1.04 -4.24 -16.48
N ALA A 228 -0.29 -4.96 -15.66
CA ALA A 228 0.98 -5.55 -16.07
C ALA A 228 0.83 -6.54 -17.23
N SER A 229 -0.25 -7.35 -17.26
CA SER A 229 -0.49 -8.27 -18.38
C SER A 229 -0.61 -7.52 -19.71
N ARG A 230 -1.39 -6.42 -19.74
CA ARG A 230 -1.58 -5.59 -20.93
C ARG A 230 -0.30 -4.89 -21.37
N LEU A 231 0.57 -4.52 -20.42
CA LEU A 231 1.86 -3.91 -20.72
C LEU A 231 2.81 -4.89 -21.41
N THR A 232 2.76 -6.19 -21.06
CA THR A 232 3.56 -7.20 -21.77
C THR A 232 3.14 -7.40 -23.22
N GLU A 233 1.95 -6.92 -23.63
CA GLU A 233 1.48 -6.96 -25.01
C GLU A 233 1.89 -5.72 -25.84
N VAL A 234 2.57 -4.74 -25.23
CA VAL A 234 3.03 -3.54 -25.95
C VAL A 234 4.36 -3.84 -26.66
N PRO A 235 4.39 -3.76 -28.00
CA PRO A 235 5.61 -4.05 -28.76
C PRO A 235 6.74 -3.09 -28.39
N GLY A 236 7.95 -3.63 -28.26
CA GLY A 236 9.14 -2.83 -28.04
C GLY A 236 9.53 -2.63 -26.57
N ILE A 237 8.83 -3.22 -25.61
CA ILE A 237 9.28 -3.32 -24.22
C ILE A 237 10.17 -4.55 -24.08
N ASP A 238 11.36 -4.41 -23.48
CA ASP A 238 12.25 -5.52 -23.16
C ASP A 238 12.09 -5.99 -21.73
N LEU A 239 11.97 -5.03 -20.77
CA LEU A 239 11.80 -5.30 -19.35
C LEU A 239 10.60 -4.53 -18.80
N LEU A 240 9.82 -5.19 -17.95
CA LEU A 240 8.71 -4.61 -17.20
C LEU A 240 8.93 -4.88 -15.71
N LEU A 241 9.30 -3.84 -14.98
CA LEU A 241 9.57 -3.87 -13.56
C LEU A 241 8.35 -3.30 -12.82
N THR A 242 7.67 -4.14 -12.03
CA THR A 242 6.36 -3.85 -11.44
C THR A 242 6.40 -3.64 -9.92
N GLY A 243 5.32 -3.11 -9.36
CA GLY A 243 5.12 -2.86 -7.93
C GLY A 243 3.66 -3.01 -7.51
N HIS A 244 3.23 -2.21 -6.52
CA HIS A 244 1.85 -2.01 -6.09
C HIS A 244 1.21 -3.20 -5.33
N THR A 245 1.29 -4.41 -5.84
CA THR A 245 0.62 -5.58 -5.23
C THR A 245 1.44 -6.26 -4.15
N HIS A 246 2.64 -5.78 -3.85
CA HIS A 246 3.56 -6.32 -2.84
C HIS A 246 3.89 -7.82 -3.02
N LYS A 247 3.71 -8.36 -4.24
CA LYS A 247 3.98 -9.76 -4.54
C LYS A 247 5.47 -10.01 -4.76
N ASP A 248 5.90 -11.22 -4.48
CA ASP A 248 7.21 -11.72 -4.89
C ASP A 248 7.05 -12.41 -6.26
N ILE A 249 7.47 -11.70 -7.33
CA ILE A 249 7.49 -12.23 -8.69
C ILE A 249 8.94 -12.25 -9.14
N PRO A 250 9.66 -13.38 -8.96
CA PRO A 250 11.02 -13.53 -9.46
C PRO A 250 11.06 -13.29 -10.98
N PRO A 251 12.17 -12.75 -11.52
CA PRO A 251 12.31 -12.47 -12.93
C PRO A 251 11.92 -13.67 -13.79
N ARG A 252 11.00 -13.45 -14.73
CA ARG A 252 10.48 -14.45 -15.68
C ARG A 252 10.10 -13.78 -16.99
N GLU A 253 9.98 -14.55 -18.06
CA GLU A 253 9.57 -14.04 -19.36
C GLU A 253 8.06 -14.27 -19.58
N ILE A 254 7.35 -13.22 -19.95
CA ILE A 254 5.93 -13.25 -20.34
C ILE A 254 5.79 -12.46 -21.64
N ASN A 255 5.24 -13.08 -22.68
CA ASN A 255 5.06 -12.51 -24.02
C ASN A 255 6.35 -11.92 -24.62
N GLY A 256 7.53 -12.49 -24.27
CA GLY A 256 8.83 -12.00 -24.74
C GLY A 256 9.37 -10.81 -23.94
N VAL A 257 8.72 -10.40 -22.86
CA VAL A 257 9.14 -9.34 -21.95
C VAL A 257 9.63 -9.96 -20.63
N ILE A 258 10.79 -9.53 -20.14
CA ILE A 258 11.30 -9.95 -18.82
C ILE A 258 10.56 -9.13 -17.76
N VAL A 259 9.82 -9.81 -16.88
CA VAL A 259 9.01 -9.18 -15.83
C VAL A 259 9.49 -9.55 -14.44
N SER A 260 9.36 -8.63 -13.46
CA SER A 260 9.61 -8.94 -12.04
C SER A 260 8.86 -8.00 -11.09
N GLN A 261 8.73 -8.44 -9.81
CA GLN A 261 8.30 -7.62 -8.69
C GLN A 261 9.03 -8.09 -7.42
N PRO A 262 9.71 -7.18 -6.67
CA PRO A 262 10.58 -7.54 -5.53
C PRO A 262 9.88 -7.50 -4.16
N ARG A 263 8.55 -7.71 -4.07
CA ARG A 263 7.79 -7.42 -2.85
C ARG A 263 7.78 -5.92 -2.49
N ALA A 264 7.62 -5.66 -1.18
CA ALA A 264 7.60 -4.32 -0.61
C ALA A 264 8.62 -4.19 0.53
N ARG A 265 8.83 -2.97 1.01
CA ARG A 265 9.65 -2.63 2.20
C ARG A 265 11.08 -3.15 2.11
N ALA A 266 11.65 -3.03 0.90
CA ALA A 266 13.02 -3.50 0.64
C ALA A 266 13.29 -4.95 1.07
N ASN A 267 12.28 -5.83 1.13
CA ASN A 267 12.46 -7.24 1.50
C ASN A 267 13.33 -8.00 0.48
N PHE A 268 13.28 -7.59 -0.77
CA PHE A 268 14.08 -8.13 -1.85
C PHE A 268 14.67 -7.02 -2.71
N LEU A 269 15.81 -7.32 -3.31
CA LEU A 269 16.40 -6.59 -4.43
C LEU A 269 16.33 -7.48 -5.65
N THR A 270 15.55 -7.11 -6.68
CA THR A 270 15.62 -7.82 -7.96
C THR A 270 16.96 -7.55 -8.61
N ARG A 271 17.60 -8.60 -9.11
CA ARG A 271 18.78 -8.54 -9.97
C ARG A 271 18.49 -9.23 -11.28
N ILE A 272 18.77 -8.54 -12.41
CA ILE A 272 18.65 -9.09 -13.76
C ILE A 272 19.95 -8.80 -14.49
N ASP A 273 20.69 -9.85 -14.80
CA ASP A 273 21.93 -9.78 -15.61
C ASP A 273 21.61 -10.10 -17.07
N LEU A 274 21.99 -9.19 -17.97
CA LEU A 274 21.73 -9.26 -19.40
C LEU A 274 23.04 -9.43 -20.18
N ASP A 275 23.07 -10.42 -21.07
CA ASP A 275 24.08 -10.54 -22.12
C ASP A 275 23.49 -10.04 -23.45
N LEU A 276 24.14 -9.08 -24.09
CA LEU A 276 23.65 -8.47 -25.31
C LEU A 276 24.68 -8.64 -26.44
N GLU A 277 24.16 -8.87 -27.63
CA GLU A 277 24.93 -8.87 -28.87
C GLU A 277 24.40 -7.84 -29.86
N ARG A 278 25.30 -7.27 -30.66
CA ARG A 278 24.95 -6.32 -31.70
C ARG A 278 24.93 -7.00 -33.05
N ASP A 279 23.83 -6.85 -33.76
CA ASP A 279 23.68 -7.26 -35.15
C ASP A 279 23.34 -6.03 -36.03
N PRO A 280 23.17 -6.18 -37.37
CA PRO A 280 22.83 -5.06 -38.24
C PRO A 280 21.53 -4.33 -37.92
N ALA A 281 20.64 -4.96 -37.15
CA ALA A 281 19.37 -4.36 -36.70
C ALA A 281 19.47 -3.61 -35.36
N GLY A 282 20.61 -3.78 -34.64
CA GLY A 282 20.85 -3.14 -33.34
C GLY A 282 21.24 -4.14 -32.25
N TRP A 283 21.15 -3.70 -30.99
CA TRP A 283 21.41 -4.56 -29.84
C TRP A 283 20.19 -5.45 -29.53
N ARG A 284 20.47 -6.71 -29.17
CA ARG A 284 19.44 -7.65 -28.71
C ARG A 284 19.93 -8.43 -27.49
N ILE A 285 19.04 -8.74 -26.58
CA ILE A 285 19.30 -9.65 -25.46
C ILE A 285 19.43 -11.07 -26.03
N VAL A 286 20.58 -11.71 -25.79
CA VAL A 286 20.86 -13.10 -26.27
C VAL A 286 20.77 -14.09 -25.13
N ASN A 287 21.00 -13.64 -23.91
CA ASN A 287 20.84 -14.43 -22.69
C ASN A 287 20.52 -13.51 -21.52
N TRP A 288 19.83 -14.02 -20.53
CA TRP A 288 19.61 -13.32 -19.28
C TRP A 288 19.48 -14.29 -18.10
N HIS A 289 19.77 -13.79 -16.90
CA HIS A 289 19.53 -14.46 -15.64
C HIS A 289 18.97 -13.45 -14.66
N GLY A 290 18.01 -13.89 -13.80
CA GLY A 290 17.45 -12.99 -12.81
C GLY A 290 16.95 -13.71 -11.57
N GLU A 291 16.99 -12.99 -10.44
CA GLU A 291 16.55 -13.47 -9.14
C GLU A 291 16.11 -12.30 -8.26
N ASN A 292 15.23 -12.57 -7.29
CA ASN A 292 14.93 -11.67 -6.19
C ASN A 292 15.83 -12.05 -5.00
N LEU A 293 16.80 -11.19 -4.69
CA LEU A 293 17.77 -11.37 -3.61
C LEU A 293 17.13 -10.94 -2.28
N PRO A 294 17.00 -11.82 -1.28
CA PRO A 294 16.51 -11.42 0.04
C PRO A 294 17.51 -10.50 0.72
N THR A 295 17.05 -9.39 1.29
CA THR A 295 17.91 -8.37 1.92
C THR A 295 18.05 -8.54 3.43
N GLY A 296 17.05 -9.15 4.09
CA GLY A 296 16.90 -9.14 5.54
C GLY A 296 18.05 -9.76 6.35
N GLU A 297 18.88 -10.61 5.74
CA GLU A 297 20.05 -11.21 6.40
C GLU A 297 21.36 -10.46 6.09
N GLU A 298 21.31 -9.42 5.23
CA GLU A 298 22.48 -8.63 4.89
C GLU A 298 22.86 -7.69 6.04
N THR A 299 24.17 -7.45 6.20
CA THR A 299 24.65 -6.45 7.14
C THR A 299 24.27 -5.06 6.64
N PRO A 300 23.54 -4.25 7.42
CA PRO A 300 23.18 -2.90 6.99
C PRO A 300 24.40 -2.02 6.73
N ASP A 301 24.32 -1.14 5.76
CA ASP A 301 25.38 -0.18 5.44
C ASP A 301 25.61 0.77 6.64
N PRO A 302 26.84 0.82 7.18
CA PRO A 302 27.11 1.60 8.39
C PRO A 302 27.03 3.13 8.17
N VAL A 303 27.16 3.60 6.93
CA VAL A 303 27.06 5.03 6.61
C VAL A 303 25.61 5.47 6.74
N LEU A 304 24.69 4.77 6.08
CA LEU A 304 23.24 5.03 6.19
C LEU A 304 22.74 4.84 7.62
N MET A 305 23.22 3.79 8.32
CA MET A 305 22.85 3.58 9.73
C MET A 305 23.26 4.77 10.62
N ALA A 306 24.44 5.36 10.39
CA ALA A 306 24.92 6.51 11.15
C ALA A 306 24.21 7.82 10.75
N GLU A 307 23.89 7.99 9.48
CA GLU A 307 23.23 9.19 8.94
C GLU A 307 21.83 9.38 9.55
N PHE A 308 21.05 8.31 9.60
CA PHE A 308 19.67 8.39 10.09
C PHE A 308 19.50 8.10 11.59
N ALA A 309 20.59 7.83 12.33
CA ALA A 309 20.53 7.47 13.75
C ALA A 309 19.85 8.55 14.62
N GLU A 310 20.26 9.81 14.46
CA GLU A 310 19.71 10.92 15.26
C GLU A 310 18.23 11.18 14.95
N ALA A 311 17.85 11.16 13.66
CA ALA A 311 16.46 11.30 13.25
C ALA A 311 15.59 10.16 13.78
N HIS A 312 16.09 8.93 13.70
CA HIS A 312 15.41 7.76 14.24
C HIS A 312 15.23 7.83 15.76
N GLU A 313 16.27 8.22 16.53
CA GLU A 313 16.16 8.40 17.98
C GLU A 313 15.08 9.43 18.36
N LYS A 314 15.01 10.57 17.66
CA LYS A 314 13.96 11.58 17.85
C LYS A 314 12.55 11.03 17.55
N VAL A 315 12.42 10.23 16.50
CA VAL A 315 11.14 9.59 16.15
C VAL A 315 10.73 8.55 17.20
N VAL A 316 11.67 7.73 17.68
CA VAL A 316 11.42 6.76 18.76
C VAL A 316 10.97 7.49 20.04
N GLU A 317 11.59 8.61 20.39
CA GLU A 317 11.18 9.47 21.52
C GLU A 317 9.77 10.03 21.30
N ALA A 318 9.48 10.60 20.13
CA ALA A 318 8.18 11.15 19.78
C ALA A 318 7.06 10.08 19.83
N LEU A 319 7.33 8.88 19.28
CA LEU A 319 6.39 7.75 19.34
C LEU A 319 6.16 7.25 20.77
N SER A 320 7.14 7.39 21.66
CA SER A 320 7.05 6.95 23.05
C SER A 320 6.36 7.97 23.95
N ALA A 321 6.13 9.20 23.46
CA ALA A 321 5.46 10.25 24.22
C ALA A 321 4.03 9.83 24.61
N PRO A 322 3.64 9.96 25.90
CA PRO A 322 2.30 9.61 26.36
C PRO A 322 1.26 10.60 25.79
N VAL A 323 0.11 10.07 25.44
CA VAL A 323 -1.04 10.83 24.94
C VAL A 323 -2.14 10.92 26.00
N GLY A 324 -2.30 9.88 26.82
CA GLY A 324 -3.28 9.75 27.88
C GLY A 324 -3.15 8.38 28.55
N GLU A 325 -4.14 8.01 29.37
CA GLU A 325 -4.20 6.71 30.05
C GLU A 325 -5.47 5.95 29.67
N VAL A 326 -5.39 4.61 29.69
CA VAL A 326 -6.52 3.72 29.52
C VAL A 326 -6.79 2.94 30.80
N THR A 327 -8.07 2.83 31.20
CA THR A 327 -8.44 2.22 32.48
C THR A 327 -8.52 0.69 32.47
N SER A 328 -8.68 0.08 31.29
CA SER A 328 -8.77 -1.38 31.10
C SER A 328 -8.12 -1.81 29.79
N GLU A 329 -7.84 -3.12 29.64
CA GLU A 329 -7.21 -3.67 28.44
C GLU A 329 -8.06 -3.43 27.19
N VAL A 330 -7.43 -3.02 26.08
CA VAL A 330 -8.02 -2.94 24.74
C VAL A 330 -7.42 -4.02 23.88
N ARG A 331 -8.26 -4.88 23.33
CA ARG A 331 -7.89 -6.01 22.45
C ARG A 331 -8.45 -5.80 21.06
N THR A 332 -7.75 -6.33 20.06
CA THR A 332 -8.10 -6.21 18.63
C THR A 332 -8.39 -7.57 17.97
N ASP A 333 -8.03 -8.66 18.63
CA ASP A 333 -8.05 -10.02 18.09
C ASP A 333 -9.43 -10.57 17.71
N ARG A 334 -10.52 -9.95 18.21
CA ARG A 334 -11.89 -10.38 17.94
C ARG A 334 -12.78 -9.35 17.23
N CYS A 335 -12.27 -8.19 16.91
CA CYS A 335 -13.06 -7.06 16.41
C CYS A 335 -13.77 -7.29 15.06
N ARG A 336 -13.40 -8.36 14.34
CA ARG A 336 -14.06 -8.77 13.08
C ARG A 336 -15.23 -9.71 13.29
N ILE A 337 -15.31 -10.36 14.45
CA ILE A 337 -16.34 -11.37 14.75
C ILE A 337 -17.21 -11.02 15.94
N ALA A 338 -16.86 -9.99 16.65
CA ALA A 338 -17.61 -9.45 17.77
C ALA A 338 -17.36 -7.95 17.88
N ASP A 339 -18.33 -7.24 18.36
CA ASP A 339 -18.19 -5.85 18.73
C ASP A 339 -17.06 -5.65 19.76
N CYS A 340 -16.29 -4.55 19.65
CA CYS A 340 -15.08 -4.39 20.45
C CYS A 340 -14.72 -2.92 20.69
N ALA A 341 -14.17 -2.66 21.88
CA ALA A 341 -13.77 -1.32 22.31
C ALA A 341 -12.74 -0.63 21.40
N ALA A 342 -11.93 -1.38 20.65
CA ALA A 342 -10.96 -0.81 19.72
C ALA A 342 -11.65 -0.14 18.52
N VAL A 343 -12.63 -0.79 17.91
CA VAL A 343 -13.38 -0.19 16.79
C VAL A 343 -14.35 0.88 17.30
N ASP A 344 -14.93 0.70 18.49
CA ASP A 344 -15.75 1.72 19.15
C ASP A 344 -14.96 3.00 19.44
N LEU A 345 -13.65 2.91 19.72
CA LEU A 345 -12.78 4.09 19.80
C LEU A 345 -12.75 4.83 18.44
N ILE A 346 -12.58 4.12 17.33
CA ILE A 346 -12.60 4.74 16.01
C ILE A 346 -13.95 5.43 15.77
N HIS A 347 -15.06 4.75 16.06
CA HIS A 347 -16.40 5.32 15.92
C HIS A 347 -16.61 6.56 16.78
N ALA A 348 -16.19 6.51 18.05
CA ALA A 348 -16.33 7.64 18.96
C ALA A 348 -15.55 8.87 18.45
N VAL A 349 -14.32 8.67 17.98
CA VAL A 349 -13.49 9.72 17.38
C VAL A 349 -14.15 10.31 16.13
N GLN A 350 -14.63 9.45 15.23
CA GLN A 350 -15.29 9.88 13.99
C GLN A 350 -16.56 10.68 14.26
N LEU A 351 -17.42 10.20 15.16
CA LEU A 351 -18.67 10.87 15.53
C LEU A 351 -18.44 12.18 16.26
N GLU A 352 -17.47 12.23 17.19
CA GLU A 352 -17.15 13.47 17.92
C GLU A 352 -16.56 14.53 16.98
N ALA A 353 -15.70 14.13 16.03
CA ALA A 353 -15.07 15.06 15.11
C ALA A 353 -16.04 15.64 14.06
N SER A 354 -16.99 14.82 13.58
CA SER A 354 -17.86 15.19 12.46
C SER A 354 -19.26 15.65 12.87
N GLY A 355 -19.75 15.21 14.03
CA GLY A 355 -21.16 15.39 14.44
C GLY A 355 -22.14 14.60 13.56
N ALA A 356 -21.70 13.55 12.86
CA ALA A 356 -22.54 12.72 11.99
C ALA A 356 -23.56 11.88 12.77
N ASP A 357 -24.60 11.41 12.07
CA ASP A 357 -25.61 10.50 12.67
C ASP A 357 -25.05 9.09 12.90
N LEU A 358 -24.19 8.63 11.98
CA LEU A 358 -23.66 7.28 11.90
C LEU A 358 -22.15 7.30 11.55
N SER A 359 -21.44 6.26 11.95
CA SER A 359 -20.02 6.10 11.67
C SER A 359 -19.73 4.72 11.08
N LEU A 360 -19.04 4.67 9.95
CA LEU A 360 -18.57 3.45 9.27
C LEU A 360 -17.07 3.29 9.49
N ALA A 361 -16.65 2.17 10.07
CA ALA A 361 -15.24 1.91 10.38
C ALA A 361 -14.90 0.43 10.42
N SER A 362 -13.63 0.10 10.20
CA SER A 362 -13.06 -1.24 10.37
C SER A 362 -11.81 -1.21 11.25
N LEU A 363 -11.41 -2.38 11.75
CA LEU A 363 -10.10 -2.58 12.31
C LEU A 363 -9.09 -2.69 11.18
N LEU A 364 -8.24 -1.67 11.00
CA LEU A 364 -7.29 -1.60 9.89
C LEU A 364 -6.08 -2.53 10.08
N ASN A 365 -5.62 -2.71 11.33
CA ASN A 365 -4.49 -3.58 11.64
C ASN A 365 -4.87 -4.62 12.71
N ALA A 366 -5.12 -5.84 12.27
CA ALA A 366 -5.45 -6.96 13.16
C ALA A 366 -4.28 -7.42 14.05
N HIS A 367 -3.06 -7.01 13.72
CA HIS A 367 -1.84 -7.35 14.47
C HIS A 367 -1.43 -6.26 15.47
N THR A 368 -2.27 -5.25 15.69
CA THR A 368 -2.04 -4.25 16.73
C THR A 368 -1.85 -4.92 18.09
N PRO A 369 -0.74 -4.66 18.80
CA PRO A 369 -0.55 -5.23 20.14
C PRO A 369 -1.70 -4.84 21.08
N PRO A 370 -2.16 -5.73 21.97
CA PRO A 370 -3.11 -5.35 23.02
C PRO A 370 -2.58 -4.17 23.83
N LEU A 371 -3.45 -3.20 24.12
CA LEU A 371 -3.12 -2.08 24.99
C LEU A 371 -3.47 -2.45 26.43
N ALA A 372 -2.46 -2.59 27.29
CA ALA A 372 -2.65 -2.83 28.71
C ALA A 372 -3.17 -1.58 29.43
N PRO A 373 -3.84 -1.70 30.59
CA PRO A 373 -4.21 -0.55 31.42
C PRO A 373 -2.97 0.30 31.76
N GLY A 374 -3.10 1.62 31.65
CA GLY A 374 -2.02 2.58 31.89
C GLY A 374 -1.79 3.53 30.71
N PRO A 375 -0.56 4.06 30.53
CA PRO A 375 -0.29 5.08 29.54
C PRO A 375 -0.45 4.56 28.10
N VAL A 376 -1.09 5.39 27.27
CA VAL A 376 -1.17 5.25 25.82
C VAL A 376 -0.17 6.20 25.20
N ASN A 377 0.61 5.73 24.23
CA ASN A 377 1.57 6.53 23.50
C ASN A 377 1.26 6.57 21.98
N TRP A 378 1.94 7.46 21.26
CA TRP A 378 1.77 7.60 19.82
C TRP A 378 2.11 6.31 19.06
N ARG A 379 3.07 5.52 19.53
CA ARG A 379 3.46 4.24 18.94
C ARG A 379 2.27 3.29 18.82
N TRP A 380 1.47 3.17 19.88
CA TRP A 380 0.27 2.35 19.84
C TRP A 380 -0.76 2.89 18.87
N ILE A 381 -0.95 4.22 18.82
CA ILE A 381 -1.90 4.87 17.90
C ILE A 381 -1.52 4.58 16.45
N TYR A 382 -0.26 4.77 16.07
CA TYR A 382 0.21 4.47 14.72
C TYR A 382 0.18 2.98 14.39
N ALA A 383 0.44 2.09 15.34
CA ALA A 383 0.26 0.66 15.14
C ALA A 383 -1.22 0.28 14.96
N PHE A 384 -2.11 0.94 15.69
CA PHE A 384 -3.55 0.73 15.64
C PHE A 384 -4.19 1.27 14.36
N TYR A 385 -3.78 2.46 13.93
CA TYR A 385 -4.28 3.14 12.74
C TYR A 385 -3.11 3.52 11.81
N PRO A 386 -2.62 2.58 10.98
CA PRO A 386 -1.35 2.75 10.26
C PRO A 386 -1.47 3.49 8.92
N TYR A 387 -2.65 4.03 8.58
CA TYR A 387 -2.91 4.71 7.32
C TYR A 387 -3.22 6.20 7.53
N GLU A 388 -2.72 7.03 6.63
CA GLU A 388 -2.91 8.49 6.63
C GLU A 388 -4.28 8.86 6.02
N ASN A 389 -5.35 8.45 6.69
CA ASN A 389 -6.70 8.78 6.27
C ASN A 389 -7.22 10.01 7.02
N SER A 390 -7.79 10.96 6.29
CA SER A 390 -8.68 11.98 6.85
C SER A 390 -10.10 11.43 7.02
N LEU A 391 -11.03 12.25 7.51
CA LEU A 391 -12.44 11.88 7.63
C LEU A 391 -13.31 12.61 6.62
N VAL A 392 -14.30 11.90 6.09
CA VAL A 392 -15.30 12.42 5.17
C VAL A 392 -16.69 12.03 5.68
N ALA A 393 -17.60 12.99 5.78
CA ALA A 393 -19.00 12.71 6.07
C ALA A 393 -19.83 12.87 4.79
N VAL A 394 -20.62 11.87 4.48
CA VAL A 394 -21.44 11.77 3.28
C VAL A 394 -22.92 11.61 3.62
N ARG A 395 -23.81 11.99 2.69
CA ARG A 395 -25.25 11.82 2.83
C ARG A 395 -25.71 10.54 2.17
N LEU A 396 -26.31 9.64 2.94
CA LEU A 396 -26.83 8.36 2.47
C LEU A 396 -28.28 8.15 2.91
N THR A 397 -29.05 7.41 2.12
CA THR A 397 -30.39 6.93 2.53
C THR A 397 -30.28 5.65 3.34
N GLY A 398 -31.33 5.32 4.13
CA GLY A 398 -31.37 4.04 4.84
C GLY A 398 -31.26 2.82 3.94
N ALA A 399 -31.74 2.88 2.70
CA ALA A 399 -31.57 1.79 1.73
C ALA A 399 -30.10 1.60 1.35
N GLN A 400 -29.39 2.68 1.06
CA GLN A 400 -27.95 2.64 0.76
C GLN A 400 -27.10 2.12 1.94
N ILE A 401 -27.52 2.45 3.17
CA ILE A 401 -26.87 1.92 4.39
C ILE A 401 -27.03 0.40 4.49
N VAL A 402 -28.21 -0.15 4.13
CA VAL A 402 -28.40 -1.61 4.06
C VAL A 402 -27.43 -2.23 3.07
N ASP A 403 -27.30 -1.67 1.87
CA ASP A 403 -26.39 -2.19 0.83
C ASP A 403 -24.92 -2.18 1.31
N ILE A 404 -24.51 -1.14 2.03
CA ILE A 404 -23.15 -1.04 2.62
C ILE A 404 -22.94 -2.13 3.68
N LEU A 405 -23.88 -2.35 4.58
CA LEU A 405 -23.78 -3.40 5.59
C LEU A 405 -23.81 -4.81 4.98
N GLU A 406 -24.63 -5.03 3.95
CA GLU A 406 -24.65 -6.29 3.20
C GLU A 406 -23.34 -6.52 2.44
N HIS A 407 -22.68 -5.46 1.97
CA HIS A 407 -21.33 -5.55 1.37
C HIS A 407 -20.31 -6.09 2.38
N THR A 408 -20.28 -5.58 3.60
CA THR A 408 -19.45 -6.13 4.69
C THR A 408 -19.84 -7.58 5.02
N ALA A 409 -21.15 -7.86 5.07
CA ALA A 409 -21.65 -9.17 5.48
C ALA A 409 -21.23 -10.31 4.53
N ARG A 410 -20.72 -10.01 3.30
CA ARG A 410 -20.11 -11.01 2.39
C ARG A 410 -18.89 -11.70 3.00
N PHE A 411 -18.16 -11.04 3.89
CA PHE A 411 -17.03 -11.62 4.60
C PHE A 411 -17.40 -12.88 5.41
N TYR A 412 -18.64 -12.97 5.90
CA TYR A 412 -19.12 -14.07 6.74
C TYR A 412 -19.79 -15.15 5.89
N ASP A 413 -19.04 -16.16 5.46
CA ASP A 413 -19.44 -17.16 4.46
C ASP A 413 -20.17 -18.38 5.03
N GLY A 414 -20.81 -18.23 6.19
CA GLY A 414 -21.63 -19.29 6.77
C GLY A 414 -21.17 -19.79 8.14
N LEU A 415 -21.78 -20.90 8.56
CA LEU A 415 -21.46 -21.60 9.81
C LEU A 415 -21.19 -23.07 9.53
N ALA A 416 -20.06 -23.58 9.97
CA ALA A 416 -19.79 -25.01 10.03
C ALA A 416 -20.21 -25.53 11.41
N CYS A 417 -21.37 -26.20 11.47
CA CYS A 417 -21.92 -26.76 12.72
C CYS A 417 -21.79 -28.29 12.73
N PRO A 418 -20.83 -28.89 13.45
CA PRO A 418 -20.75 -30.33 13.63
C PRO A 418 -21.93 -30.85 14.46
N PRO A 419 -22.31 -32.12 14.35
CA PRO A 419 -23.41 -32.73 15.11
C PRO A 419 -23.23 -32.62 16.62
N GLU A 420 -21.99 -32.59 17.11
CA GLU A 420 -21.63 -32.39 18.51
C GLU A 420 -20.60 -31.29 18.61
N GLY A 421 -20.90 -30.23 19.39
CA GLY A 421 -20.02 -29.07 19.60
C GLY A 421 -20.64 -27.75 19.10
N GLY A 422 -19.90 -26.65 19.27
CA GLY A 422 -20.29 -25.32 18.79
C GLY A 422 -20.07 -25.14 17.28
N CYS A 423 -20.77 -24.19 16.68
CA CYS A 423 -20.53 -23.80 15.29
C CYS A 423 -19.25 -22.98 15.14
N THR A 424 -18.55 -23.16 14.04
CA THR A 424 -17.42 -22.31 13.61
C THR A 424 -17.89 -21.37 12.52
N LEU A 425 -17.60 -20.08 12.66
CA LEU A 425 -17.83 -19.08 11.63
C LEU A 425 -16.88 -19.32 10.45
N LEU A 426 -17.42 -19.34 9.25
CA LEU A 426 -16.65 -19.38 8.02
C LEU A 426 -16.52 -17.94 7.50
N THR A 427 -15.32 -17.60 7.01
CA THR A 427 -15.02 -16.29 6.47
C THR A 427 -14.42 -16.42 5.08
N ASP A 428 -14.69 -15.45 4.22
CA ASP A 428 -14.09 -15.38 2.88
C ASP A 428 -12.69 -14.78 2.97
N ALA A 429 -11.68 -15.61 2.77
CA ALA A 429 -10.27 -15.21 2.80
C ALA A 429 -9.86 -14.29 1.63
N ALA A 430 -10.66 -14.17 0.58
CA ALA A 430 -10.42 -13.26 -0.52
C ALA A 430 -10.75 -11.80 -0.16
N ILE A 431 -11.56 -11.57 0.88
CA ILE A 431 -11.90 -10.23 1.35
C ILE A 431 -10.83 -9.77 2.35
N PRO A 432 -10.06 -8.70 2.05
CA PRO A 432 -9.08 -8.16 2.98
C PRO A 432 -9.72 -7.78 4.31
N THR A 433 -9.06 -8.09 5.41
CA THR A 433 -9.61 -7.91 6.77
C THR A 433 -9.89 -6.45 7.13
N TYR A 434 -9.18 -5.51 6.52
CA TYR A 434 -9.44 -4.08 6.66
C TYR A 434 -10.69 -3.60 5.87
N ASN A 435 -11.33 -4.47 5.10
CA ASN A 435 -12.62 -4.22 4.43
C ASN A 435 -13.81 -4.83 5.18
N VAL A 436 -13.65 -5.20 6.45
CA VAL A 436 -14.73 -5.70 7.31
C VAL A 436 -15.19 -4.57 8.21
N ASP A 437 -16.00 -3.67 7.64
CA ASP A 437 -16.48 -2.49 8.36
C ASP A 437 -17.74 -2.81 9.16
N ASN A 438 -17.90 -2.16 10.31
CA ASN A 438 -19.15 -2.11 11.03
C ASN A 438 -19.65 -0.67 11.16
N MET A 439 -20.85 -0.48 11.68
CA MET A 439 -21.49 0.84 11.73
C MET A 439 -22.01 1.15 13.12
N ALA A 440 -21.50 2.24 13.71
CA ALA A 440 -22.05 2.79 14.96
C ALA A 440 -23.23 3.75 14.70
N GLY A 441 -24.07 3.90 15.72
CA GLY A 441 -25.32 4.67 15.66
C GLY A 441 -26.53 3.84 15.23
N LEU A 442 -26.32 2.60 14.78
CA LEU A 442 -27.34 1.59 14.47
C LEU A 442 -27.20 0.40 15.41
N SER A 443 -28.25 -0.40 15.54
CA SER A 443 -28.12 -1.76 16.07
C SER A 443 -28.62 -2.78 15.04
N TYR A 444 -27.91 -3.90 14.90
CA TYR A 444 -28.22 -4.93 13.92
C TYR A 444 -27.58 -6.28 14.24
N ARG A 445 -28.05 -7.30 13.55
CA ARG A 445 -27.49 -8.65 13.60
C ARG A 445 -27.02 -9.09 12.22
N ILE A 446 -25.89 -9.77 12.15
CA ILE A 446 -25.39 -10.42 10.95
C ILE A 446 -25.74 -11.91 11.02
N ASP A 447 -26.49 -12.40 10.04
CA ASP A 447 -26.82 -13.81 9.89
C ASP A 447 -25.97 -14.44 8.77
N PRO A 448 -24.87 -15.10 9.12
CA PRO A 448 -23.97 -15.67 8.11
C PRO A 448 -24.56 -16.83 7.33
N THR A 449 -25.72 -17.36 7.76
CA THR A 449 -26.44 -18.44 7.06
C THR A 449 -27.44 -17.93 6.03
N GLY A 450 -27.68 -16.61 6.00
CA GLY A 450 -28.53 -15.96 5.01
C GLY A 450 -27.89 -15.93 3.63
N GLU A 451 -28.74 -15.82 2.60
CA GLU A 451 -28.27 -15.57 1.24
C GLU A 451 -27.54 -14.22 1.17
N GLU A 452 -26.56 -14.11 0.29
CA GLU A 452 -25.85 -12.85 0.05
C GLU A 452 -26.83 -11.73 -0.31
N GLY A 453 -26.64 -10.53 0.26
CA GLY A 453 -27.59 -9.42 0.15
C GLY A 453 -28.81 -9.54 1.08
N SER A 454 -28.82 -10.52 1.97
CA SER A 454 -29.90 -10.74 2.95
C SER A 454 -29.36 -11.33 4.25
N ARG A 455 -28.18 -10.87 4.67
CA ARG A 455 -27.54 -11.31 5.93
C ARG A 455 -27.75 -10.34 7.08
N ILE A 456 -28.10 -9.08 6.81
CA ILE A 456 -28.38 -8.05 7.83
C ILE A 456 -29.80 -8.21 8.35
N ARG A 457 -29.94 -8.33 9.67
CA ARG A 457 -31.20 -8.56 10.37
C ARG A 457 -31.39 -7.54 11.49
N ASP A 458 -32.64 -7.31 11.86
CA ASP A 458 -33.04 -6.51 13.03
C ASP A 458 -32.47 -5.08 13.04
N LEU A 459 -32.22 -4.50 11.86
CA LEU A 459 -31.56 -3.20 11.70
C LEU A 459 -32.43 -2.06 12.25
N ARG A 460 -31.89 -1.32 13.22
CA ARG A 460 -32.61 -0.27 13.95
C ARG A 460 -31.76 0.99 14.10
N PHE A 461 -32.44 2.12 14.05
CA PHE A 461 -31.91 3.42 14.43
C PHE A 461 -32.70 3.94 15.64
N GLN A 462 -32.01 4.28 16.75
CA GLN A 462 -32.64 4.73 18.02
C GLN A 462 -33.75 3.79 18.48
N GLY A 463 -33.56 2.48 18.35
CA GLY A 463 -34.50 1.44 18.78
C GLY A 463 -35.69 1.19 17.83
N LEU A 464 -35.88 2.01 16.79
CA LEU A 464 -36.92 1.84 15.76
C LEU A 464 -36.37 1.18 14.53
N PRO A 465 -37.15 0.37 13.76
CA PRO A 465 -36.72 -0.13 12.47
C PRO A 465 -36.16 0.99 11.57
N LEU A 466 -35.07 0.74 10.86
CA LEU A 466 -34.46 1.74 9.99
C LEU A 466 -35.45 2.16 8.89
N ASP A 467 -35.72 3.45 8.78
CA ASP A 467 -36.47 4.00 7.66
C ASP A 467 -35.57 4.08 6.41
N LEU A 468 -35.85 3.24 5.41
CA LEU A 468 -35.07 3.13 4.18
C LEU A 468 -35.06 4.41 3.33
N ARG A 469 -36.02 5.32 3.54
CA ARG A 469 -36.11 6.59 2.79
C ARG A 469 -35.48 7.77 3.50
N ARG A 470 -35.24 7.65 4.82
CA ARG A 470 -34.61 8.70 5.61
C ARG A 470 -33.15 8.88 5.15
N SER A 471 -32.72 10.12 5.06
CA SER A 471 -31.31 10.46 4.85
C SER A 471 -30.59 10.57 6.20
N PHE A 472 -29.36 10.10 6.21
CA PHE A 472 -28.42 10.11 7.33
C PHE A 472 -27.10 10.74 6.88
N ILE A 473 -26.40 11.39 7.79
CA ILE A 473 -25.01 11.77 7.62
C ILE A 473 -24.16 10.63 8.18
N VAL A 474 -23.34 10.04 7.33
CA VAL A 474 -22.45 8.90 7.66
C VAL A 474 -21.02 9.37 7.53
N VAL A 475 -20.23 9.29 8.61
CA VAL A 475 -18.80 9.55 8.57
C VAL A 475 -18.02 8.26 8.34
N CYS A 476 -17.01 8.33 7.50
CA CYS A 476 -16.04 7.26 7.25
C CYS A 476 -14.65 7.87 6.97
N ASN A 477 -13.64 7.03 6.81
CA ASN A 477 -12.33 7.50 6.38
C ASN A 477 -12.33 7.89 4.89
N SER A 478 -11.35 8.70 4.48
CA SER A 478 -11.21 9.20 3.11
C SER A 478 -11.10 8.07 2.09
N TYR A 479 -10.40 6.99 2.40
CA TYR A 479 -10.30 5.81 1.54
C TYR A 479 -11.68 5.19 1.23
N ARG A 480 -12.57 5.09 2.21
CA ARG A 480 -13.95 4.60 1.98
C ARG A 480 -14.76 5.57 1.15
N ALA A 481 -14.65 6.86 1.44
CA ALA A 481 -15.44 7.89 0.77
C ALA A 481 -15.18 7.96 -0.74
N VAL A 482 -13.97 7.62 -1.18
CA VAL A 482 -13.62 7.57 -2.62
C VAL A 482 -13.88 6.21 -3.28
N GLY A 483 -14.47 5.26 -2.57
CA GLY A 483 -14.85 3.94 -3.10
C GLY A 483 -13.91 2.79 -2.73
N GLY A 484 -12.93 3.04 -1.86
CA GLY A 484 -11.99 2.03 -1.38
C GLY A 484 -12.69 0.82 -0.78
N GLY A 485 -12.24 -0.41 -1.13
CA GLY A 485 -12.88 -1.66 -0.75
C GLY A 485 -14.16 -1.98 -1.52
N LEU A 486 -14.47 -1.23 -2.59
CA LEU A 486 -15.66 -1.38 -3.44
C LEU A 486 -16.98 -1.24 -2.68
N PHE A 487 -17.00 -0.46 -1.61
CA PHE A 487 -18.23 -0.17 -0.88
C PHE A 487 -19.21 0.58 -1.77
N PRO A 488 -20.46 0.11 -1.90
CA PRO A 488 -21.43 0.73 -2.79
C PRO A 488 -21.84 2.12 -2.27
N HIS A 489 -22.22 3.00 -3.19
CA HIS A 489 -22.78 4.33 -2.94
C HIS A 489 -21.85 5.39 -2.34
N LEU A 490 -20.71 5.04 -1.77
CA LEU A 490 -19.85 6.00 -1.07
C LEU A 490 -19.19 6.99 -2.04
N ALA A 491 -18.62 6.50 -3.14
CA ALA A 491 -17.92 7.35 -4.10
C ALA A 491 -18.81 8.38 -4.83
N GLU A 492 -20.10 8.07 -4.98
CA GLU A 492 -21.07 8.95 -5.63
C GLU A 492 -21.90 9.78 -4.64
N ALA A 493 -21.69 9.58 -3.32
CA ALA A 493 -22.48 10.25 -2.30
C ALA A 493 -22.16 11.75 -2.21
N GLU A 494 -23.16 12.55 -1.80
CA GLU A 494 -22.94 13.96 -1.49
C GLU A 494 -22.02 14.09 -0.28
N VAL A 495 -20.82 14.65 -0.46
CA VAL A 495 -19.91 15.01 0.63
C VAL A 495 -20.47 16.24 1.34
N VAL A 496 -20.68 16.14 2.65
CA VAL A 496 -21.23 17.22 3.46
C VAL A 496 -20.20 17.84 4.42
N TRP A 497 -19.13 17.12 4.71
CA TRP A 497 -18.04 17.59 5.56
C TRP A 497 -16.77 16.77 5.34
N THR A 498 -15.62 17.42 5.49
CA THR A 498 -14.29 16.78 5.45
C THR A 498 -13.43 17.28 6.60
N SER A 499 -12.56 16.42 7.13
CA SER A 499 -11.52 16.81 8.09
C SER A 499 -10.27 17.23 7.36
N SER A 500 -9.64 18.31 7.83
CA SER A 500 -8.28 18.69 7.41
C SER A 500 -7.19 17.96 8.22
N ARG A 501 -7.59 17.04 9.12
CA ARG A 501 -6.68 16.33 10.02
C ARG A 501 -6.81 14.84 9.81
N GLU A 502 -5.70 14.15 9.92
CA GLU A 502 -5.62 12.70 9.85
C GLU A 502 -6.23 12.03 11.07
N MET A 503 -6.67 10.80 10.87
CA MET A 503 -7.34 10.02 11.91
C MET A 503 -6.42 9.72 13.10
N THR A 504 -5.13 9.49 12.89
CA THR A 504 -4.13 9.29 13.96
C THR A 504 -4.07 10.48 14.91
N ALA A 505 -4.03 11.70 14.37
CA ALA A 505 -4.05 12.95 15.17
C ALA A 505 -5.39 13.13 15.91
N LEU A 506 -6.51 12.78 15.28
CA LEU A 506 -7.84 12.84 15.92
C LEU A 506 -7.97 11.83 17.06
N ILE A 507 -7.43 10.61 16.92
CA ILE A 507 -7.37 9.60 17.99
C ILE A 507 -6.54 10.12 19.16
N GLY A 508 -5.36 10.69 18.90
CA GLY A 508 -4.50 11.26 19.93
C GLY A 508 -5.22 12.36 20.73
N ASP A 509 -5.84 13.31 20.04
CA ASP A 509 -6.59 14.38 20.69
C ASP A 509 -7.79 13.87 21.48
N TYR A 510 -8.50 12.86 20.96
CA TYR A 510 -9.63 12.25 21.67
C TYR A 510 -9.16 11.63 22.98
N LEU A 511 -8.10 10.81 22.93
CA LEU A 511 -7.55 10.16 24.13
C LEU A 511 -7.04 11.20 25.14
N ALA A 512 -6.41 12.27 24.70
CA ALA A 512 -5.95 13.36 25.59
C ALA A 512 -7.11 14.13 26.24
N ARG A 513 -8.24 14.32 25.53
CA ARG A 513 -9.43 15.00 26.09
C ARG A 513 -10.22 14.12 27.04
N HIS A 514 -10.20 12.81 26.83
CA HIS A 514 -10.95 11.83 27.63
C HIS A 514 -10.06 11.07 28.63
N ASP A 515 -8.97 11.68 29.07
CA ASP A 515 -7.97 11.09 29.96
C ASP A 515 -8.45 11.04 31.45
N PRO A 516 -8.48 9.86 32.11
CA PRO A 516 -8.23 8.54 31.56
C PRO A 516 -9.42 8.00 30.71
N TRP A 517 -9.11 7.45 29.53
CA TRP A 517 -10.14 6.84 28.70
C TRP A 517 -10.56 5.48 29.25
N SER A 518 -11.88 5.27 29.38
CA SER A 518 -12.46 4.00 29.79
C SER A 518 -13.02 3.27 28.57
N PRO A 519 -12.37 2.21 28.09
CA PRO A 519 -12.86 1.41 26.96
C PRO A 519 -14.24 0.83 27.24
N THR A 520 -15.15 1.01 26.31
CA THR A 520 -16.52 0.47 26.39
C THR A 520 -16.83 -0.26 25.09
N VAL A 521 -17.65 -1.31 25.16
CA VAL A 521 -18.26 -1.98 24.03
C VAL A 521 -19.74 -1.67 24.06
N ASP A 522 -20.27 -1.05 23.01
CA ASP A 522 -21.66 -0.60 22.99
C ASP A 522 -22.66 -1.72 22.66
N GLY A 523 -22.20 -2.86 22.12
CA GLY A 523 -23.00 -4.05 21.84
C GLY A 523 -24.00 -3.82 20.72
N ASN A 524 -23.73 -2.91 19.82
CA ASN A 524 -24.67 -2.46 18.81
C ASN A 524 -24.83 -3.45 17.65
N TRP A 525 -23.87 -4.37 17.46
CA TRP A 525 -23.97 -5.43 16.47
C TRP A 525 -23.46 -6.78 16.99
N TYR A 526 -23.95 -7.87 16.38
CA TYR A 526 -23.48 -9.22 16.68
C TYR A 526 -23.72 -10.19 15.51
N ILE A 527 -22.96 -11.28 15.48
CA ILE A 527 -23.14 -12.39 14.55
C ILE A 527 -23.94 -13.47 15.27
N GLY A 528 -25.06 -13.93 14.72
CA GLY A 528 -26.03 -14.93 15.25
C GLY A 528 -25.66 -15.66 16.55
N ARG A 529 -26.63 -16.11 17.32
CA ARG A 529 -26.48 -16.50 18.74
C ARG A 529 -25.48 -17.62 19.05
N ASP A 530 -25.09 -18.44 18.07
CA ASP A 530 -24.39 -19.70 18.29
C ASP A 530 -22.96 -19.76 17.70
N VAL A 531 -22.37 -18.62 17.33
CA VAL A 531 -21.00 -18.56 16.81
C VAL A 531 -19.99 -18.56 17.96
N VAL A 532 -19.18 -19.61 18.04
CA VAL A 532 -18.28 -19.82 19.18
C VAL A 532 -16.82 -19.50 18.85
N THR A 533 -16.37 -19.72 17.59
CA THR A 533 -14.96 -19.53 17.21
C THR A 533 -14.81 -19.23 15.72
N GLU A 534 -13.93 -18.31 15.39
CA GLU A 534 -13.38 -18.14 14.04
C GLU A 534 -12.28 -19.18 13.82
N ARG A 535 -12.23 -19.84 12.66
CA ARG A 535 -11.03 -20.55 12.23
C ARG A 535 -10.13 -19.54 11.53
N GLU A 536 -9.02 -19.20 12.16
CA GLU A 536 -7.96 -18.51 11.49
C GLU A 536 -7.26 -19.47 10.51
N TYR A 537 -7.13 -19.04 9.26
CA TYR A 537 -6.26 -19.66 8.30
C TYR A 537 -4.90 -18.95 8.38
N ASP A 538 -3.82 -19.73 8.37
CA ASP A 538 -2.49 -19.16 8.25
C ASP A 538 -2.26 -18.58 6.84
N ALA A 539 -1.13 -17.92 6.64
CA ALA A 539 -0.75 -17.34 5.35
C ALA A 539 -0.62 -18.37 4.20
N SER A 540 -0.72 -19.67 4.50
CA SER A 540 -0.73 -20.77 3.52
C SER A 540 -2.14 -21.27 3.18
N GLY A 541 -3.19 -20.72 3.82
CA GLY A 541 -4.57 -21.17 3.66
C GLY A 541 -4.91 -22.44 4.43
N SER A 542 -4.07 -22.85 5.39
CA SER A 542 -4.34 -24.02 6.23
C SER A 542 -5.07 -23.63 7.52
N PRO A 543 -6.12 -24.37 7.95
CA PRO A 543 -6.86 -24.04 9.16
C PRO A 543 -5.99 -24.20 10.40
N GLN A 544 -5.87 -23.16 11.21
CA GLN A 544 -5.23 -23.24 12.52
C GLN A 544 -6.13 -24.02 13.51
N THR A 545 -5.52 -24.85 14.34
CA THR A 545 -6.26 -25.56 15.42
C THR A 545 -6.72 -24.53 16.47
N PRO A 546 -7.99 -24.57 16.91
CA PRO A 546 -8.49 -23.64 17.92
C PRO A 546 -7.70 -23.72 19.22
N ASN A 547 -7.34 -22.58 19.78
CA ASN A 547 -6.76 -22.51 21.12
C ASN A 547 -7.88 -22.84 22.14
N PRO A 548 -7.77 -23.90 22.94
CA PRO A 548 -8.87 -24.41 23.79
C PRO A 548 -9.19 -23.55 25.02
N THR A 549 -8.59 -22.37 25.18
CA THR A 549 -8.74 -21.54 26.41
C THR A 549 -9.68 -20.33 26.27
N ALA A 550 -10.44 -20.17 25.17
CA ALA A 550 -11.23 -18.96 24.90
C ALA A 550 -12.76 -19.12 25.07
N ALA A 551 -13.23 -20.04 25.90
CA ALA A 551 -14.66 -20.18 26.20
C ALA A 551 -14.98 -19.61 27.58
N THR A 552 -15.46 -18.37 27.67
CA THR A 552 -16.24 -17.90 28.83
C THR A 552 -17.69 -17.73 28.40
N PRO A 553 -18.67 -18.38 29.07
CA PRO A 553 -20.08 -18.17 28.77
C PRO A 553 -20.54 -16.81 29.33
N HIS A 554 -21.27 -16.03 28.53
CA HIS A 554 -22.01 -14.89 29.03
C HIS A 554 -23.19 -15.38 29.90
N PRO A 555 -23.42 -14.79 31.09
CA PRO A 555 -24.64 -15.00 31.84
C PRO A 555 -25.81 -14.27 31.14
N GLY A 556 -26.99 -14.91 31.19
CA GLY A 556 -28.24 -14.56 30.51
C GLY A 556 -28.90 -13.24 30.86
#